data_c2c9fcce8a58fe82bee4c3f8a9f6c910
#
_entry.id   c2c9fcce8a58fe82bee4c3f8a9f6c910
#
_cell.length_a   1.000
_cell.length_b   1.000
_cell.length_c   1.000
_cell.angle_alpha   90.00
_cell.angle_beta   90.00
_cell.angle_gamma   90.00
#
_symmetry.space_group_name_H-M   'P 1'
#
loop_
_entity.id
_entity.type
_entity.pdbx_description
1 polymer ?
#
loop_
_entity_poly.entity_id
_entity_poly.type
_entity_poly.pdbx_seq_one_letter_code
_entity_poly.pdbx_strand_id
1 'polypeptide(L)'
;MKKIKTLCGVLALLCVGMMPVSAQNVLKFNADKKFKIVQFTDVHWVPGDSASEEAAERMNEVLDVEKPDLVIYTGDLVFGKPASEALSKALEPVVSRRLPFAVTWGNHDDEQDMTRIELLEYIKDMPGNLTSTTAGISGVTNYVLPLKSEDGKKDAAVLYVFDSNAYSSLKQVKGYDWIRPDQINWYVESSVGYTERNGGKPLPS
;
A
#
# COMPACT_ATOMS: atom_id res chain seq x y z
N MET A 1 28.97 0.50 71.69
CA MET A 1 29.08 1.24 70.42
C MET A 1 28.66 0.34 69.28
N LYS A 2 27.40 0.45 68.80
CA LYS A 2 26.86 -0.34 67.69
C LYS A 2 26.98 0.49 66.43
N LYS A 3 27.68 -0.02 65.39
CA LYS A 3 27.83 0.61 64.09
C LYS A 3 26.62 0.25 63.25
N ILE A 4 25.85 1.27 62.84
CA ILE A 4 24.72 1.17 61.89
C ILE A 4 25.34 1.21 60.47
N LYS A 5 25.13 0.15 59.69
CA LYS A 5 25.49 0.11 58.27
C LYS A 5 24.29 0.63 57.46
N THR A 6 24.44 1.76 56.86
CA THR A 6 23.46 2.33 55.91
C THR A 6 23.58 1.61 54.58
N LEU A 7 22.50 0.93 54.18
CA LEU A 7 22.38 0.26 52.87
C LEU A 7 21.74 1.23 51.90
N CYS A 8 22.52 1.81 50.98
CA CYS A 8 22.02 2.59 49.86
C CYS A 8 21.50 1.64 48.78
N GLY A 9 20.19 1.53 48.69
CA GLY A 9 19.52 0.85 47.56
C GLY A 9 19.45 1.77 46.35
N VAL A 10 20.14 1.40 45.28
CA VAL A 10 20.01 2.07 43.96
C VAL A 10 18.77 1.53 43.29
N LEU A 11 17.76 2.37 43.22
CA LEU A 11 16.52 2.08 42.47
C LEU A 11 16.78 2.40 40.98
N ALA A 12 17.06 1.37 40.17
CA ALA A 12 17.18 1.51 38.74
C ALA A 12 15.79 1.65 38.13
N LEU A 13 15.44 2.86 37.69
CA LEU A 13 14.20 3.15 36.97
C LEU A 13 14.34 2.61 35.53
N LEU A 14 13.73 1.46 35.24
CA LEU A 14 13.58 0.94 33.88
C LEU A 14 12.56 1.80 33.13
N CYS A 15 13.05 2.79 32.39
CA CYS A 15 12.25 3.44 31.36
C CYS A 15 12.00 2.45 30.21
N VAL A 16 10.90 1.72 30.28
CA VAL A 16 10.37 1.01 29.11
C VAL A 16 9.89 2.08 28.13
N GLY A 17 10.71 2.37 27.13
CA GLY A 17 10.34 3.24 26.03
C GLY A 17 9.16 2.59 25.29
N MET A 18 7.96 3.15 25.49
CA MET A 18 6.84 2.87 24.59
C MET A 18 7.25 3.38 23.20
N MET A 19 7.65 2.46 22.31
CA MET A 19 7.74 2.79 20.90
C MET A 19 6.34 3.23 20.46
N PRO A 20 6.19 4.38 19.78
CA PRO A 20 4.91 4.75 19.25
C PRO A 20 4.47 3.66 18.27
N VAL A 21 3.34 3.00 18.56
CA VAL A 21 2.61 2.23 17.56
C VAL A 21 2.41 3.19 16.40
N SER A 22 2.96 2.86 15.24
CA SER A 22 2.75 3.63 14.01
C SER A 22 1.24 3.82 13.85
N ALA A 23 0.77 5.05 13.99
CA ALA A 23 -0.64 5.35 13.75
C ALA A 23 -0.89 4.98 12.29
N GLN A 24 -1.65 3.92 12.08
CA GLN A 24 -2.04 3.48 10.74
C GLN A 24 -2.67 4.70 10.05
N ASN A 25 -2.13 5.10 8.92
CA ASN A 25 -2.58 6.29 8.19
C ASN A 25 -4.06 6.12 7.82
N VAL A 26 -4.94 6.73 8.60
CA VAL A 26 -6.38 6.70 8.35
C VAL A 26 -6.67 7.61 7.17
N LEU A 27 -7.05 7.03 6.03
CA LEU A 27 -7.51 7.78 4.87
C LEU A 27 -8.84 8.46 5.20
N LYS A 28 -8.94 9.78 5.04
CA LYS A 28 -10.16 10.52 5.33
C LYS A 28 -10.29 11.76 4.46
N PHE A 29 -11.52 12.15 4.19
CA PHE A 29 -11.81 13.42 3.55
C PHE A 29 -11.32 14.59 4.40
N ASN A 30 -10.85 15.66 3.77
CA ASN A 30 -10.48 16.91 4.44
C ASN A 30 -11.72 17.74 4.79
N ALA A 31 -11.51 18.92 5.42
CA ALA A 31 -12.59 19.84 5.82
C ALA A 31 -13.45 20.33 4.65
N ASP A 32 -12.88 20.39 3.44
CA ASP A 32 -13.60 20.75 2.21
C ASP A 32 -14.30 19.55 1.57
N LYS A 33 -14.35 18.40 2.23
CA LYS A 33 -14.89 17.13 1.74
C LYS A 33 -14.22 16.65 0.46
N LYS A 34 -12.93 16.92 0.32
CA LYS A 34 -12.09 16.47 -0.80
C LYS A 34 -11.09 15.43 -0.31
N PHE A 35 -10.75 14.53 -1.20
CA PHE A 35 -9.67 13.56 -1.05
C PHE A 35 -8.97 13.44 -2.39
N LYS A 36 -7.68 13.75 -2.43
CA LYS A 36 -6.91 13.79 -3.68
C LYS A 36 -6.09 12.52 -3.83
N ILE A 37 -6.27 11.83 -4.95
CA ILE A 37 -5.50 10.66 -5.33
C ILE A 37 -4.63 11.02 -6.54
N VAL A 38 -3.36 10.68 -6.50
CA VAL A 38 -2.48 10.62 -7.67
C VAL A 38 -2.27 9.16 -8.03
N GLN A 39 -2.40 8.83 -9.30
CA GLN A 39 -2.15 7.51 -9.84
C GLN A 39 -0.88 7.55 -10.71
N PHE A 40 0.01 6.59 -10.48
CA PHE A 40 1.11 6.25 -11.36
C PHE A 40 0.94 4.81 -11.86
N THR A 41 1.38 4.57 -13.09
CA THR A 41 1.33 3.24 -13.72
C THR A 41 2.51 3.09 -14.67
N ASP A 42 2.89 1.88 -14.98
CA ASP A 42 3.87 1.57 -16.03
C ASP A 42 5.22 2.31 -15.85
N VAL A 43 5.69 2.37 -14.61
CA VAL A 43 6.98 3.01 -14.28
C VAL A 43 8.15 2.25 -14.92
N HIS A 44 8.04 0.91 -15.00
CA HIS A 44 9.01 0.01 -15.65
C HIS A 44 10.46 0.30 -15.21
N TRP A 45 10.69 0.40 -13.91
CA TRP A 45 12.00 0.76 -13.38
C TRP A 45 13.08 -0.25 -13.74
N VAL A 46 14.16 0.24 -14.36
CA VAL A 46 15.37 -0.52 -14.65
C VAL A 46 16.54 0.14 -13.90
N PRO A 47 17.22 -0.56 -12.98
CA PRO A 47 18.37 -0.04 -12.27
C PRO A 47 19.48 0.41 -13.22
N GLY A 48 19.97 1.65 -13.03
CA GLY A 48 21.02 2.24 -13.86
C GLY A 48 20.55 2.80 -15.20
N ASP A 49 19.24 2.77 -15.50
CA ASP A 49 18.70 3.41 -16.71
C ASP A 49 18.30 4.86 -16.45
N SER A 50 18.81 5.78 -17.27
CA SER A 50 18.51 7.20 -17.16
C SER A 50 17.03 7.54 -17.37
N ALA A 51 16.28 6.76 -18.16
CA ALA A 51 14.85 6.97 -18.33
C ALA A 51 14.08 6.68 -17.04
N SER A 52 14.52 5.70 -16.24
CA SER A 52 13.96 5.42 -14.92
C SER A 52 14.22 6.57 -13.95
N GLU A 53 15.40 7.14 -13.94
CA GLU A 53 15.72 8.31 -13.11
C GLU A 53 14.88 9.54 -13.52
N GLU A 54 14.71 9.77 -14.82
CA GLU A 54 13.83 10.84 -15.33
C GLU A 54 12.37 10.60 -14.91
N ALA A 55 11.88 9.37 -14.94
CA ALA A 55 10.54 9.04 -14.47
C ALA A 55 10.36 9.40 -12.98
N ALA A 56 11.37 9.13 -12.12
CA ALA A 56 11.34 9.55 -10.72
C ALA A 56 11.31 11.07 -10.55
N GLU A 57 12.05 11.82 -11.36
CA GLU A 57 12.02 13.28 -11.37
C GLU A 57 10.60 13.78 -11.69
N ARG A 58 9.95 13.23 -12.73
CA ARG A 58 8.57 13.60 -13.09
C ARG A 58 7.58 13.24 -11.99
N MET A 59 7.70 12.06 -11.37
CA MET A 59 6.87 11.70 -10.23
C MET A 59 7.05 12.69 -9.07
N ASN A 60 8.28 13.08 -8.75
CA ASN A 60 8.56 14.09 -7.72
C ASN A 60 7.90 15.44 -8.03
N GLU A 61 8.02 15.93 -9.27
CA GLU A 61 7.36 17.18 -9.70
C GLU A 61 5.84 17.11 -9.52
N VAL A 62 5.21 16.00 -9.95
CA VAL A 62 3.76 15.79 -9.78
C VAL A 62 3.38 15.82 -8.30
N LEU A 63 4.12 15.09 -7.46
CA LEU A 63 3.81 15.02 -6.02
C LEU A 63 3.97 16.38 -5.32
N ASP A 64 4.97 17.18 -5.73
CA ASP A 64 5.21 18.50 -5.15
C ASP A 64 4.12 19.52 -5.54
N VAL A 65 3.56 19.40 -6.74
CA VAL A 65 2.46 20.25 -7.23
C VAL A 65 1.12 19.81 -6.67
N GLU A 66 0.82 18.51 -6.80
CA GLU A 66 -0.51 17.97 -6.47
C GLU A 66 -0.74 17.77 -4.99
N LYS A 67 0.29 17.45 -4.21
CA LYS A 67 0.20 17.19 -2.75
C LYS A 67 -0.96 16.26 -2.42
N PRO A 68 -0.95 15.01 -2.93
CA PRO A 68 -2.06 14.07 -2.77
C PRO A 68 -2.22 13.59 -1.33
N ASP A 69 -3.43 13.13 -1.01
CA ASP A 69 -3.74 12.42 0.23
C ASP A 69 -3.38 10.93 0.14
N LEU A 70 -3.34 10.39 -1.10
CA LEU A 70 -2.99 9.00 -1.41
C LEU A 70 -2.33 8.92 -2.79
N VAL A 71 -1.32 8.07 -2.92
CA VAL A 71 -0.75 7.68 -4.22
C VAL A 71 -1.09 6.22 -4.49
N ILE A 72 -1.58 5.91 -5.68
CA ILE A 72 -1.86 4.53 -6.10
C ILE A 72 -0.97 4.20 -7.30
N TYR A 73 -0.24 3.08 -7.18
CA TYR A 73 0.50 2.49 -8.29
C TYR A 73 -0.30 1.31 -8.84
N THR A 74 -0.63 1.36 -10.14
CA THR A 74 -1.51 0.39 -10.78
C THR A 74 -0.77 -0.60 -11.68
N GLY A 75 0.42 -0.99 -11.24
CA GLY A 75 1.20 -2.07 -11.82
C GLY A 75 2.35 -1.63 -12.69
N ASP A 76 3.14 -2.61 -13.07
CA ASP A 76 4.31 -2.50 -13.92
C ASP A 76 5.36 -1.50 -13.40
N LEU A 77 5.67 -1.63 -12.09
CA LEU A 77 6.68 -0.81 -11.43
C LEU A 77 8.09 -1.32 -11.73
N VAL A 78 8.25 -2.63 -11.82
CA VAL A 78 9.55 -3.33 -11.91
C VAL A 78 9.75 -3.88 -13.31
N PHE A 79 10.87 -3.52 -13.95
CA PHE A 79 11.24 -4.06 -15.25
C PHE A 79 12.73 -4.47 -15.35
N GLY A 80 13.49 -4.31 -14.28
CA GLY A 80 14.92 -4.63 -14.21
C GLY A 80 15.33 -5.36 -12.93
N LYS A 81 16.56 -5.91 -12.97
CA LYS A 81 17.18 -6.63 -11.82
C LYS A 81 18.24 -5.76 -11.15
N PRO A 82 18.38 -5.86 -9.80
CA PRO A 82 17.54 -6.62 -8.87
C PRO A 82 16.16 -5.98 -8.71
N ALA A 83 15.10 -6.80 -8.64
CA ALA A 83 13.72 -6.30 -8.48
C ALA A 83 13.52 -5.48 -7.19
N SER A 84 14.21 -5.87 -6.11
CA SER A 84 14.20 -5.12 -4.84
C SER A 84 14.75 -3.69 -4.98
N GLU A 85 15.81 -3.49 -5.75
CA GLU A 85 16.35 -2.16 -6.04
C GLU A 85 15.38 -1.36 -6.92
N ALA A 86 14.90 -1.97 -8.01
CA ALA A 86 13.94 -1.35 -8.91
C ALA A 86 12.69 -0.86 -8.14
N LEU A 87 12.13 -1.73 -7.31
CA LEU A 87 10.94 -1.40 -6.51
C LEU A 87 11.21 -0.31 -5.47
N SER A 88 12.37 -0.37 -4.78
CA SER A 88 12.78 0.68 -3.84
C SER A 88 12.88 2.04 -4.51
N LYS A 89 13.47 2.09 -5.70
CA LYS A 89 13.65 3.32 -6.45
C LYS A 89 12.34 3.86 -7.02
N ALA A 90 11.49 3.00 -7.57
CA ALA A 90 10.17 3.39 -8.07
C ALA A 90 9.28 3.96 -6.95
N LEU A 91 9.41 3.48 -5.72
CA LEU A 91 8.64 3.94 -4.57
C LEU A 91 9.33 5.05 -3.74
N GLU A 92 10.60 5.35 -3.98
CA GLU A 92 11.35 6.39 -3.24
C GLU A 92 10.62 7.74 -3.18
N PRO A 93 9.96 8.24 -4.26
CA PRO A 93 9.24 9.50 -4.23
C PRO A 93 8.15 9.58 -3.15
N VAL A 94 7.42 8.51 -2.90
CA VAL A 94 6.36 8.46 -1.88
C VAL A 94 6.90 8.09 -0.50
N VAL A 95 7.84 7.16 -0.42
CA VAL A 95 8.44 6.69 0.83
C VAL A 95 9.22 7.80 1.52
N SER A 96 10.04 8.56 0.79
CA SER A 96 10.81 9.69 1.32
C SER A 96 9.92 10.79 1.92
N ARG A 97 8.74 11.01 1.34
CA ARG A 97 7.73 11.96 1.83
C ARG A 97 6.81 11.38 2.91
N ARG A 98 6.90 10.07 3.19
CA ARG A 98 5.95 9.33 4.05
C ARG A 98 4.49 9.53 3.62
N LEU A 99 4.25 9.69 2.33
CA LEU A 99 2.91 9.77 1.77
C LEU A 99 2.22 8.41 1.88
N PRO A 100 0.92 8.36 2.20
CA PRO A 100 0.16 7.14 2.05
C PRO A 100 0.21 6.65 0.60
N PHE A 101 0.56 5.39 0.40
CA PHE A 101 0.55 4.80 -0.94
C PHE A 101 0.03 3.37 -0.92
N ALA A 102 -0.46 2.93 -2.07
CA ALA A 102 -0.98 1.59 -2.31
C ALA A 102 -0.51 1.08 -3.67
N VAL A 103 -0.26 -0.21 -3.77
CA VAL A 103 0.23 -0.85 -5.00
C VAL A 103 -0.70 -2.00 -5.39
N THR A 104 -0.97 -2.16 -6.68
CA THR A 104 -1.38 -3.44 -7.26
C THR A 104 -0.40 -3.85 -8.34
N TRP A 105 -0.10 -5.16 -8.43
CA TRP A 105 0.90 -5.63 -9.37
C TRP A 105 0.34 -5.71 -10.79
N GLY A 106 1.13 -5.28 -11.76
CA GLY A 106 0.94 -5.50 -13.19
C GLY A 106 1.52 -6.83 -13.66
N ASN A 107 1.55 -7.06 -14.96
CA ASN A 107 2.04 -8.32 -15.51
C ASN A 107 3.57 -8.44 -15.56
N HIS A 108 4.30 -7.32 -15.53
CA HIS A 108 5.76 -7.32 -15.59
C HIS A 108 6.44 -7.39 -14.22
N ASP A 109 5.75 -7.09 -13.13
CA ASP A 109 6.37 -6.92 -11.82
C ASP A 109 7.09 -8.20 -11.31
N ASP A 110 6.59 -9.40 -11.64
CA ASP A 110 7.16 -10.68 -11.22
C ASP A 110 7.97 -11.40 -12.32
N GLU A 111 8.33 -10.72 -13.40
CA GLU A 111 9.17 -11.29 -14.47
C GLU A 111 10.66 -11.30 -14.14
N GLN A 112 11.08 -10.69 -13.05
CA GLN A 112 12.49 -10.52 -12.72
C GLN A 112 12.99 -11.61 -11.76
N ASP A 113 13.46 -11.25 -10.58
CA ASP A 113 14.06 -12.15 -9.60
C ASP A 113 13.28 -12.21 -8.27
N MET A 114 12.05 -11.67 -8.24
CA MET A 114 11.14 -11.75 -7.11
C MET A 114 9.73 -12.13 -7.59
N THR A 115 9.06 -12.97 -6.84
CA THR A 115 7.65 -13.28 -7.02
C THR A 115 6.76 -12.16 -6.48
N ARG A 116 5.49 -12.09 -6.90
CA ARG A 116 4.50 -11.09 -6.41
C ARG A 116 4.35 -11.10 -4.88
N ILE A 117 4.47 -12.28 -4.25
CA ILE A 117 4.43 -12.41 -2.79
C ILE A 117 5.69 -11.81 -2.16
N GLU A 118 6.86 -12.10 -2.71
CA GLU A 118 8.13 -11.52 -2.21
C GLU A 118 8.17 -10.00 -2.39
N LEU A 119 7.64 -9.49 -3.49
CA LEU A 119 7.48 -8.04 -3.70
C LEU A 119 6.56 -7.42 -2.64
N LEU A 120 5.42 -8.05 -2.33
CA LEU A 120 4.51 -7.59 -1.28
C LEU A 120 5.19 -7.59 0.10
N GLU A 121 5.88 -8.67 0.46
CA GLU A 121 6.64 -8.77 1.71
C GLU A 121 7.76 -7.73 1.80
N TYR A 122 8.40 -7.41 0.67
CA TYR A 122 9.46 -6.42 0.62
C TYR A 122 8.98 -5.01 0.96
N ILE A 123 7.79 -4.63 0.49
CA ILE A 123 7.26 -3.26 0.73
C ILE A 123 6.45 -3.13 2.01
N LYS A 124 6.10 -4.21 2.69
CA LYS A 124 5.12 -4.20 3.80
C LYS A 124 5.42 -3.21 4.92
N ASP A 125 6.69 -3.05 5.26
CA ASP A 125 7.14 -2.19 6.35
C ASP A 125 7.62 -0.80 5.86
N MET A 126 7.45 -0.49 4.57
CA MET A 126 7.82 0.81 4.04
C MET A 126 6.92 1.92 4.60
N PRO A 127 7.50 3.07 5.01
CA PRO A 127 6.72 4.19 5.53
C PRO A 127 5.63 4.66 4.56
N GLY A 128 4.38 4.69 5.01
CA GLY A 128 3.24 5.11 4.22
C GLY A 128 2.55 4.00 3.43
N ASN A 129 3.10 2.78 3.40
CA ASN A 129 2.51 1.67 2.67
C ASN A 129 1.16 1.23 3.25
N LEU A 130 0.16 1.13 2.37
CA LEU A 130 -1.18 0.62 2.67
C LEU A 130 -1.52 -0.64 1.86
N THR A 131 -0.58 -1.12 1.06
CA THR A 131 -0.75 -2.33 0.24
C THR A 131 -0.99 -3.53 1.14
N SER A 132 -1.97 -4.34 0.78
CA SER A 132 -2.37 -5.50 1.56
C SER A 132 -2.77 -6.67 0.64
N THR A 133 -3.24 -7.74 1.23
CA THR A 133 -3.72 -8.93 0.53
C THR A 133 -4.97 -9.48 1.19
N THR A 134 -5.82 -10.12 0.42
CA THR A 134 -6.93 -10.94 0.92
C THR A 134 -6.63 -12.40 0.63
N ALA A 135 -6.55 -13.20 1.68
CA ALA A 135 -6.24 -14.61 1.55
C ALA A 135 -7.39 -15.40 0.90
N GLY A 136 -7.04 -16.42 0.12
CA GLY A 136 -8.01 -17.38 -0.42
C GLY A 136 -8.68 -16.96 -1.73
N ILE A 137 -8.24 -15.89 -2.36
CA ILE A 137 -8.69 -15.45 -3.68
C ILE A 137 -7.51 -15.36 -4.65
N SER A 138 -7.79 -15.41 -5.95
CA SER A 138 -6.78 -15.29 -7.01
C SER A 138 -6.07 -13.94 -6.96
N GLY A 139 -4.80 -13.92 -7.37
CA GLY A 139 -3.93 -12.74 -7.28
C GLY A 139 -3.35 -12.53 -5.88
N VAL A 140 -2.51 -11.51 -5.73
CA VAL A 140 -1.80 -11.21 -4.47
C VAL A 140 -2.30 -9.90 -3.86
N THR A 141 -2.42 -8.84 -4.64
CA THR A 141 -2.76 -7.49 -4.16
C THR A 141 -4.25 -7.17 -4.32
N ASN A 142 -5.11 -8.01 -3.71
CA ASN A 142 -6.55 -7.71 -3.60
C ASN A 142 -6.86 -7.24 -2.18
N TYR A 143 -7.33 -6.02 -2.04
CA TYR A 143 -7.66 -5.44 -0.72
C TYR A 143 -8.60 -4.24 -0.84
N VAL A 144 -9.04 -3.76 0.31
CA VAL A 144 -9.97 -2.64 0.42
C VAL A 144 -9.32 -1.51 1.22
N LEU A 145 -9.46 -0.28 0.72
CA LEU A 145 -9.06 0.93 1.44
C LEU A 145 -10.31 1.78 1.71
N PRO A 146 -10.85 1.76 2.93
CA PRO A 146 -11.96 2.63 3.30
C PRO A 146 -11.47 4.07 3.52
N LEU A 147 -12.20 5.03 2.96
CA LEU A 147 -12.03 6.44 3.19
C LEU A 147 -13.05 6.91 4.24
N LYS A 148 -12.58 7.44 5.33
CA LYS A 148 -13.42 7.97 6.40
C LYS A 148 -14.01 9.34 6.04
N SER A 149 -15.14 9.65 6.66
CA SER A 149 -15.68 11.01 6.67
C SER A 149 -14.67 12.01 7.27
N GLU A 150 -14.86 13.28 7.02
CA GLU A 150 -14.05 14.40 7.53
C GLU A 150 -13.80 14.30 9.04
N ASP A 151 -14.82 13.92 9.82
CA ASP A 151 -14.73 13.73 11.26
C ASP A 151 -14.13 12.37 11.68
N GLY A 152 -13.80 11.49 10.71
CA GLY A 152 -13.19 10.18 10.91
C GLY A 152 -14.13 9.09 11.47
N LYS A 153 -15.43 9.39 11.69
CA LYS A 153 -16.31 8.50 12.45
C LYS A 153 -16.93 7.37 11.65
N LYS A 154 -17.14 7.56 10.34
CA LYS A 154 -17.78 6.58 9.46
C LYS A 154 -17.06 6.44 8.14
N ASP A 155 -17.25 5.32 7.45
CA ASP A 155 -16.82 5.16 6.08
C ASP A 155 -17.67 6.05 5.18
N ALA A 156 -17.01 6.79 4.27
CA ALA A 156 -17.65 7.72 3.35
C ALA A 156 -17.47 7.32 1.88
N ALA A 157 -16.40 6.56 1.59
CA ALA A 157 -16.13 5.93 0.31
C ALA A 157 -15.26 4.69 0.51
N VAL A 158 -15.15 3.84 -0.51
CA VAL A 158 -14.36 2.61 -0.45
C VAL A 158 -13.59 2.45 -1.76
N LEU A 159 -12.27 2.25 -1.69
CA LEU A 159 -11.46 1.86 -2.84
C LEU A 159 -11.25 0.35 -2.81
N TYR A 160 -11.63 -0.33 -3.88
CA TYR A 160 -11.35 -1.75 -4.09
C TYR A 160 -10.16 -1.88 -5.03
N VAL A 161 -9.09 -2.50 -4.55
CA VAL A 161 -7.89 -2.76 -5.32
C VAL A 161 -7.90 -4.21 -5.78
N PHE A 162 -7.75 -4.41 -7.08
CA PHE A 162 -7.74 -5.72 -7.70
C PHE A 162 -6.38 -6.01 -8.32
N ASP A 163 -5.90 -7.22 -8.09
CA ASP A 163 -4.80 -7.80 -8.84
C ASP A 163 -5.37 -8.55 -10.04
N SER A 164 -5.17 -8.03 -11.25
CA SER A 164 -5.68 -8.67 -12.47
C SER A 164 -4.88 -9.90 -12.91
N ASN A 165 -3.93 -10.33 -12.07
CA ASN A 165 -2.97 -11.39 -12.36
C ASN A 165 -1.96 -10.99 -13.46
N ALA A 166 -1.09 -11.92 -13.89
CA ALA A 166 -0.08 -11.63 -14.91
C ALA A 166 -0.48 -12.24 -16.27
N TYR A 167 -0.10 -13.49 -16.51
CA TYR A 167 -0.37 -14.20 -17.74
C TYR A 167 -1.34 -15.36 -17.52
N SER A 168 -2.12 -15.66 -18.56
CA SER A 168 -3.08 -16.74 -18.49
C SER A 168 -2.45 -18.09 -18.18
N SER A 169 -2.95 -18.76 -17.16
CA SER A 169 -2.57 -20.14 -16.81
C SER A 169 -3.30 -21.19 -17.66
N LEU A 170 -4.27 -20.79 -18.48
CA LEU A 170 -5.03 -21.68 -19.35
C LEU A 170 -4.26 -21.93 -20.67
N LYS A 171 -3.93 -23.18 -20.97
CA LYS A 171 -3.14 -23.56 -22.17
C LYS A 171 -3.77 -23.11 -23.49
N GLN A 172 -5.10 -23.02 -23.54
CA GLN A 172 -5.87 -22.62 -24.73
C GLN A 172 -6.08 -21.10 -24.85
N VAL A 173 -5.77 -20.34 -23.80
CA VAL A 173 -5.90 -18.87 -23.78
C VAL A 173 -4.49 -18.30 -23.68
N LYS A 174 -4.07 -17.58 -24.71
CA LYS A 174 -2.77 -16.89 -24.73
C LYS A 174 -2.93 -15.44 -24.29
N GLY A 175 -1.82 -14.89 -23.79
CA GLY A 175 -1.75 -13.49 -23.37
C GLY A 175 -2.04 -13.30 -21.90
N TYR A 176 -2.60 -12.16 -21.55
CA TYR A 176 -2.81 -11.73 -20.17
C TYR A 176 -3.92 -12.53 -19.48
N ASP A 177 -3.81 -12.59 -18.15
CA ASP A 177 -4.88 -13.10 -17.30
C ASP A 177 -5.97 -12.04 -17.09
N TRP A 178 -6.94 -12.30 -16.22
CA TRP A 178 -8.10 -11.44 -15.99
C TRP A 178 -8.56 -11.52 -14.53
N ILE A 179 -9.46 -10.63 -14.12
CA ILE A 179 -10.14 -10.71 -12.84
C ILE A 179 -10.96 -12.00 -12.78
N ARG A 180 -10.66 -12.83 -11.80
CA ARG A 180 -11.26 -14.16 -11.62
C ARG A 180 -12.62 -14.09 -10.91
N PRO A 181 -13.50 -15.10 -11.08
CA PRO A 181 -14.81 -15.14 -10.43
C PRO A 181 -14.75 -15.05 -8.90
N ASP A 182 -13.71 -15.62 -8.26
CA ASP A 182 -13.52 -15.53 -6.83
C ASP A 182 -13.21 -14.09 -6.37
N GLN A 183 -12.46 -13.33 -7.15
CA GLN A 183 -12.23 -11.90 -6.91
C GLN A 183 -13.52 -11.08 -7.06
N ILE A 184 -14.36 -11.42 -8.04
CA ILE A 184 -15.66 -10.79 -8.24
C ILE A 184 -16.58 -11.10 -7.04
N ASN A 185 -16.64 -12.34 -6.59
CA ASN A 185 -17.42 -12.72 -5.41
C ASN A 185 -16.94 -12.00 -4.16
N TRP A 186 -15.63 -11.95 -3.92
CA TRP A 186 -15.05 -11.17 -2.82
C TRP A 186 -15.46 -9.69 -2.86
N TYR A 187 -15.44 -9.07 -4.04
CA TYR A 187 -15.91 -7.69 -4.20
C TYR A 187 -17.39 -7.54 -3.83
N VAL A 188 -18.23 -8.43 -4.33
CA VAL A 188 -19.68 -8.39 -4.04
C VAL A 188 -19.92 -8.53 -2.53
N GLU A 189 -19.32 -9.53 -1.88
CA GLU A 189 -19.45 -9.76 -0.42
C GLU A 189 -18.93 -8.57 0.38
N SER A 190 -17.77 -8.03 0.02
CA SER A 190 -17.19 -6.84 0.65
C SER A 190 -18.09 -5.62 0.50
N SER A 191 -18.63 -5.37 -0.71
CA SER A 191 -19.52 -4.26 -1.01
C SER A 191 -20.85 -4.35 -0.25
N VAL A 192 -21.42 -5.56 -0.16
CA VAL A 192 -22.61 -5.82 0.66
C VAL A 192 -22.31 -5.51 2.13
N GLY A 193 -21.19 -5.99 2.65
CA GLY A 193 -20.81 -5.73 4.05
C GLY A 193 -20.63 -4.22 4.35
N TYR A 194 -20.06 -3.46 3.42
CA TYR A 194 -19.98 -1.98 3.57
C TYR A 194 -21.35 -1.32 3.49
N THR A 195 -22.23 -1.80 2.62
CA THR A 195 -23.61 -1.32 2.50
C THR A 195 -24.40 -1.54 3.78
N GLU A 196 -24.32 -2.74 4.37
CA GLU A 196 -24.99 -3.07 5.62
C GLU A 196 -24.50 -2.19 6.78
N ARG A 197 -23.16 -2.04 6.95
CA ARG A 197 -22.57 -1.15 7.95
C ARG A 197 -22.97 0.31 7.76
N ASN A 198 -23.30 0.73 6.55
CA ASN A 198 -23.78 2.07 6.23
C ASN A 198 -25.32 2.19 6.28
N GLY A 199 -26.00 1.31 7.01
CA GLY A 199 -27.45 1.36 7.20
C GLY A 199 -28.25 1.02 5.94
N GLY A 200 -27.74 0.09 5.13
CA GLY A 200 -28.37 -0.38 3.89
C GLY A 200 -28.17 0.54 2.68
N LYS A 201 -27.31 1.55 2.78
CA LYS A 201 -27.01 2.47 1.68
C LYS A 201 -25.63 2.16 1.10
N PRO A 202 -25.49 1.90 -0.21
CA PRO A 202 -24.19 1.75 -0.85
C PRO A 202 -23.28 2.95 -0.61
N LEU A 203 -21.99 2.70 -0.40
CA LEU A 203 -20.96 3.74 -0.39
C LEU A 203 -20.45 3.99 -1.82
N PRO A 204 -20.03 5.21 -2.16
CA PRO A 204 -19.23 5.46 -3.35
C PRO A 204 -17.98 4.58 -3.38
N SER A 205 -17.62 4.06 -4.57
CA SER A 205 -16.44 3.23 -4.78
C SER A 205 -15.79 3.49 -6.14
#